data_7030965fe14702774ae155373ea5f705
#
_entry.id   7030965fe14702774ae155373ea5f705
#
_cell.length_a   1.000
_cell.length_b   1.000
_cell.length_c   1.000
_cell.angle_alpha   90.00
_cell.angle_beta   90.00
_cell.angle_gamma   90.00
#
_symmetry.space_group_name_H-M   'P 1'
#
loop_
_entity.id
_entity.type
_entity.pdbx_description
1 polymer ?
#
loop_
_entity_poly.entity_id
_entity_poly.type
_entity_poly.pdbx_seq_one_letter_code
_entity_poly.pdbx_strand_id
1 'polypeptide(L)'
;MQHSAVRHAGCGLLLALTLGTAGAQDAPAAIKRKFELPPPADLHYELQARQRGFGLKGEAIVTWRAGDGKYAVSAESKVPLLGTITHDRSSGTIDALGLAPAEFTEKRMRKDPTTATFDREARALRFSESKQVYPLKGGEQDRVSITWQLAAVARGAGERFKPGTEWPFFVAGRRDAETWVFKVIKREKVQTGLGEVEAVLVSRQPVADKKDQVLEVWLAPQHEWYPVKLRYADGDKEQIEQTLKTVTKP
;
A
#
# COMPACT_ATOMS: atom_id res chain seq x y z
N MET A 1 44.97 -73.63 7.14
CA MET A 1 44.30 -72.76 8.12
C MET A 1 44.37 -71.34 7.60
N GLN A 2 43.31 -70.93 6.88
CA GLN A 2 43.26 -69.68 6.18
C GLN A 2 42.35 -68.72 6.95
N HIS A 3 42.88 -67.57 7.38
CA HIS A 3 42.07 -66.51 7.94
C HIS A 3 41.60 -65.57 6.82
N SER A 4 40.30 -65.54 6.66
CA SER A 4 39.63 -64.62 5.71
C SER A 4 39.32 -63.31 6.43
N ALA A 5 39.85 -62.20 5.93
CA ALA A 5 39.60 -60.85 6.42
C ALA A 5 38.42 -60.20 5.65
N VAL A 6 37.35 -59.91 6.34
CA VAL A 6 36.18 -59.18 5.81
C VAL A 6 36.45 -57.68 5.90
N ARG A 7 36.49 -57.00 4.74
CA ARG A 7 36.58 -55.53 4.61
C ARG A 7 35.17 -54.96 4.66
N HIS A 8 34.89 -54.14 5.70
CA HIS A 8 33.68 -53.36 5.76
C HIS A 8 33.87 -52.05 4.97
N ALA A 9 33.13 -51.91 3.90
CA ALA A 9 33.01 -50.64 3.16
C ALA A 9 31.93 -49.80 3.83
N GLY A 10 32.34 -48.76 4.53
CA GLY A 10 31.44 -47.74 5.09
C GLY A 10 30.96 -46.78 4.01
N CYS A 11 29.70 -46.88 3.64
CA CYS A 11 29.04 -45.91 2.76
C CYS A 11 28.60 -44.67 3.59
N GLY A 12 29.39 -43.61 3.52
CA GLY A 12 29.04 -42.35 4.16
C GLY A 12 27.99 -41.60 3.33
N LEU A 13 26.77 -41.58 3.83
CA LEU A 13 25.67 -40.79 3.24
C LEU A 13 25.84 -39.31 3.68
N LEU A 14 26.36 -38.47 2.76
CA LEU A 14 26.40 -37.04 2.91
C LEU A 14 24.98 -36.49 2.73
N LEU A 15 24.30 -36.18 3.82
CA LEU A 15 23.04 -35.41 3.84
C LEU A 15 23.36 -33.95 3.53
N ALA A 16 23.17 -33.53 2.28
CA ALA A 16 23.21 -32.12 1.93
C ALA A 16 21.94 -31.44 2.47
N LEU A 17 22.07 -30.73 3.59
CA LEU A 17 21.04 -29.79 4.05
C LEU A 17 20.99 -28.61 3.05
N THR A 18 20.04 -28.65 2.16
CA THR A 18 19.63 -27.46 1.41
C THR A 18 18.87 -26.53 2.36
N LEU A 19 19.56 -25.54 2.91
CA LEU A 19 18.94 -24.40 3.55
C LEU A 19 18.11 -23.68 2.49
N GLY A 20 16.81 -23.95 2.46
CA GLY A 20 15.85 -23.17 1.71
C GLY A 20 15.85 -21.76 2.25
N THR A 21 16.51 -20.83 1.56
CA THR A 21 16.31 -19.41 1.77
C THR A 21 14.85 -19.12 1.44
N ALA A 22 14.05 -18.73 2.44
CA ALA A 22 12.75 -18.12 2.21
C ALA A 22 13.00 -16.89 1.33
N GLY A 23 12.74 -17.02 0.05
CA GLY A 23 12.97 -15.98 -0.92
C GLY A 23 12.06 -14.80 -0.59
N ALA A 24 12.64 -13.65 -0.28
CA ALA A 24 11.94 -12.39 -0.38
C ALA A 24 11.36 -12.32 -1.79
N GLN A 25 10.05 -12.05 -1.92
CA GLN A 25 9.44 -11.89 -3.24
C GLN A 25 10.18 -10.77 -3.97
N ASP A 26 10.81 -11.10 -5.09
CA ASP A 26 11.46 -10.11 -5.94
C ASP A 26 10.43 -9.09 -6.43
N ALA A 27 10.79 -7.80 -6.34
CA ALA A 27 9.99 -6.75 -6.95
C ALA A 27 9.75 -7.08 -8.43
N PRO A 28 8.51 -7.03 -8.92
CA PRO A 28 8.21 -7.25 -10.33
C PRO A 28 8.91 -6.18 -11.18
N ALA A 29 9.10 -6.45 -12.47
CA ALA A 29 9.62 -5.46 -13.41
C ALA A 29 8.69 -4.23 -13.44
N ALA A 30 9.29 -3.04 -13.63
CA ALA A 30 8.55 -1.80 -13.76
C ALA A 30 7.55 -1.87 -14.93
N ILE A 31 6.29 -1.51 -14.67
CA ILE A 31 5.24 -1.45 -15.70
C ILE A 31 4.95 0.01 -16.00
N LYS A 32 5.32 0.49 -17.19
CA LYS A 32 4.98 1.84 -17.62
C LYS A 32 3.48 1.94 -17.91
N ARG A 33 2.82 2.91 -17.28
CA ARG A 33 1.39 3.20 -17.44
C ARG A 33 1.18 4.67 -17.74
N LYS A 34 0.11 4.98 -18.49
CA LYS A 34 -0.34 6.36 -18.60
C LYS A 34 -0.92 6.77 -17.25
N PHE A 35 -0.52 7.91 -16.75
CA PHE A 35 -1.03 8.48 -15.50
C PHE A 35 -1.24 9.98 -15.66
N GLU A 36 -2.12 10.53 -14.84
CA GLU A 36 -2.38 11.96 -14.71
C GLU A 36 -2.66 12.24 -13.24
N LEU A 37 -1.85 13.07 -12.60
CA LEU A 37 -1.98 13.32 -11.16
C LEU A 37 -3.25 14.11 -10.86
N PRO A 38 -4.00 13.75 -9.81
CA PRO A 38 -5.05 14.62 -9.28
C PRO A 38 -4.45 15.97 -8.83
N PRO A 39 -5.19 17.09 -8.92
CA PRO A 39 -4.75 18.37 -8.40
C PRO A 39 -4.42 18.30 -6.90
N PRO A 40 -3.55 19.20 -6.36
CA PRO A 40 -3.33 19.33 -4.93
C PRO A 40 -4.63 19.62 -4.17
N ALA A 41 -4.80 18.98 -2.99
CA ALA A 41 -5.98 19.17 -2.16
C ALA A 41 -5.73 18.72 -0.72
N ASP A 42 -6.56 19.21 0.21
CA ASP A 42 -6.76 18.68 1.55
C ASP A 42 -8.13 17.98 1.60
N LEU A 43 -8.13 16.69 1.90
CA LEU A 43 -9.31 15.87 1.99
C LEU A 43 -9.61 15.56 3.46
N HIS A 44 -10.79 15.92 3.91
CA HIS A 44 -11.26 15.65 5.26
C HIS A 44 -12.26 14.51 5.24
N TYR A 45 -12.04 13.50 6.08
CA TYR A 45 -12.88 12.31 6.15
C TYR A 45 -13.51 12.16 7.54
N GLU A 46 -14.72 11.69 7.56
CA GLU A 46 -15.27 11.01 8.73
C GLU A 46 -14.65 9.62 8.83
N LEU A 47 -14.15 9.27 10.02
CA LEU A 47 -13.54 7.99 10.31
C LEU A 47 -14.46 7.18 11.22
N GLN A 48 -14.76 5.96 10.83
CA GLN A 48 -15.40 4.95 11.63
C GLN A 48 -14.48 3.74 11.74
N ALA A 49 -14.15 3.33 12.95
CA ALA A 49 -13.31 2.18 13.19
C ALA A 49 -13.98 1.22 14.16
N ARG A 50 -13.78 -0.07 13.96
CA ARG A 50 -14.12 -1.12 14.90
C ARG A 50 -12.87 -1.93 15.18
N GLN A 51 -12.50 -2.04 16.45
CA GLN A 51 -11.36 -2.83 16.88
C GLN A 51 -11.77 -3.71 18.05
N ARG A 52 -11.63 -5.03 17.88
CA ARG A 52 -12.00 -6.03 18.92
C ARG A 52 -13.40 -5.82 19.49
N GLY A 53 -14.37 -5.48 18.64
CA GLY A 53 -15.76 -5.25 19.02
C GLY A 53 -16.08 -3.83 19.50
N PHE A 54 -15.09 -2.97 19.75
CA PHE A 54 -15.30 -1.58 20.15
C PHE A 54 -15.37 -0.66 18.94
N GLY A 55 -16.46 0.12 18.85
CA GLY A 55 -16.62 1.14 17.82
C GLY A 55 -15.96 2.46 18.24
N LEU A 56 -15.20 3.06 17.32
CA LEU A 56 -14.60 4.37 17.46
C LEU A 56 -15.04 5.26 16.30
N LYS A 57 -15.29 6.53 16.59
CA LYS A 57 -15.53 7.56 15.59
C LYS A 57 -14.44 8.61 15.69
N GLY A 58 -14.03 9.16 14.56
CA GLY A 58 -12.98 10.14 14.48
C GLY A 58 -12.98 10.87 13.15
N GLU A 59 -11.86 11.49 12.86
CA GLU A 59 -11.61 12.24 11.63
C GLU A 59 -10.28 11.80 11.04
N ALA A 60 -10.16 11.86 9.72
CA ALA A 60 -8.89 11.76 9.05
C ALA A 60 -8.71 12.94 8.10
N ILE A 61 -7.48 13.45 8.02
CA ILE A 61 -7.10 14.53 7.10
C ILE A 61 -5.98 13.99 6.24
N VAL A 62 -6.18 14.06 4.92
CA VAL A 62 -5.16 13.71 3.94
C VAL A 62 -4.79 14.96 3.16
N THR A 63 -3.54 15.38 3.32
CA THR A 63 -2.94 16.49 2.58
C THR A 63 -2.19 15.92 1.39
N TRP A 64 -2.62 16.25 0.18
CA TRP A 64 -1.99 15.88 -1.07
C TRP A 64 -1.37 17.10 -1.75
N ARG A 65 -0.09 17.01 -2.08
CA ARG A 65 0.65 18.04 -2.81
C ARG A 65 1.46 17.38 -3.92
N ALA A 66 1.37 17.91 -5.13
CA ALA A 66 2.17 17.49 -6.28
C ALA A 66 2.45 18.68 -7.18
N GLY A 67 3.68 18.82 -7.63
CA GLY A 67 4.15 19.90 -8.51
C GLY A 67 5.67 19.86 -8.63
N ASP A 68 6.21 20.51 -9.66
CA ASP A 68 7.65 20.65 -9.90
C ASP A 68 8.45 19.33 -9.83
N GLY A 69 7.85 18.25 -10.35
CA GLY A 69 8.47 16.92 -10.35
C GLY A 69 8.55 16.25 -8.99
N LYS A 70 7.85 16.76 -7.97
CA LYS A 70 7.83 16.24 -6.59
C LYS A 70 6.42 16.02 -6.10
N TYR A 71 6.29 15.13 -5.11
CA TYR A 71 5.03 14.97 -4.38
C TYR A 71 5.28 14.82 -2.88
N ALA A 72 4.26 15.16 -2.11
CA ALA A 72 4.16 14.86 -0.69
C ALA A 72 2.72 14.53 -0.34
N VAL A 73 2.52 13.51 0.46
CA VAL A 73 1.23 13.14 1.05
C VAL A 73 1.39 12.88 2.53
N SER A 74 0.43 13.40 3.31
CA SER A 74 0.34 13.20 4.75
C SER A 74 -1.07 12.75 5.08
N ALA A 75 -1.22 11.66 5.82
CA ALA A 75 -2.50 11.14 6.28
C ALA A 75 -2.50 11.07 7.81
N GLU A 76 -3.32 11.88 8.45
CA GLU A 76 -3.46 11.93 9.90
C GLU A 76 -4.86 11.49 10.31
N SER A 77 -4.95 10.57 11.29
CA SER A 77 -6.22 10.13 11.87
C SER A 77 -6.29 10.51 13.35
N LYS A 78 -7.41 11.10 13.75
CA LYS A 78 -7.69 11.55 15.12
C LYS A 78 -8.98 10.95 15.66
N VAL A 79 -8.96 10.60 16.95
CA VAL A 79 -10.13 10.17 17.68
C VAL A 79 -10.32 11.11 18.88
N PRO A 80 -11.54 11.60 19.15
CA PRO A 80 -11.81 12.43 20.32
C PRO A 80 -11.26 11.77 21.60
N LEU A 81 -10.70 12.57 22.49
CA LEU A 81 -10.08 12.15 23.76
C LEU A 81 -8.78 11.34 23.63
N LEU A 82 -8.52 10.69 22.51
CA LEU A 82 -7.28 9.95 22.27
C LEU A 82 -6.24 10.77 21.52
N GLY A 83 -6.67 11.82 20.79
CA GLY A 83 -5.80 12.62 19.93
C GLY A 83 -5.42 11.89 18.63
N THR A 84 -4.24 12.15 18.11
CA THR A 84 -3.71 11.52 16.89
C THR A 84 -3.39 10.04 17.14
N ILE A 85 -4.07 9.16 16.42
CA ILE A 85 -3.88 7.70 16.50
C ILE A 85 -2.91 7.18 15.45
N THR A 86 -2.92 7.76 14.24
CA THR A 86 -1.94 7.50 13.17
C THR A 86 -1.54 8.77 12.47
N HIS A 87 -0.30 8.83 12.02
CA HIS A 87 0.19 9.88 11.14
C HIS A 87 1.21 9.27 10.18
N ASP A 88 0.80 9.13 8.94
CA ASP A 88 1.57 8.50 7.89
C ASP A 88 1.97 9.55 6.86
N ARG A 89 3.19 9.47 6.35
CA ARG A 89 3.72 10.41 5.36
C ARG A 89 4.46 9.66 4.27
N SER A 90 4.29 10.12 3.05
CA SER A 90 5.08 9.68 1.90
C SER A 90 5.53 10.89 1.10
N SER A 91 6.77 10.90 0.68
CA SER A 91 7.29 11.95 -0.19
C SER A 91 8.34 11.39 -1.16
N GLY A 92 8.49 12.08 -2.28
CA GLY A 92 9.43 11.65 -3.31
C GLY A 92 9.32 12.50 -4.57
N THR A 93 9.76 11.92 -5.67
CA THR A 93 9.72 12.54 -7.00
C THR A 93 8.58 11.97 -7.84
N ILE A 94 8.33 12.58 -8.98
CA ILE A 94 7.44 12.11 -10.02
C ILE A 94 8.31 11.77 -11.22
N ASP A 95 8.24 10.52 -11.68
CA ASP A 95 9.04 10.05 -12.83
C ASP A 95 8.15 9.51 -13.96
N ALA A 96 8.75 8.83 -14.94
CA ALA A 96 8.01 8.26 -16.08
C ALA A 96 7.04 7.13 -15.70
N LEU A 97 7.08 6.62 -14.46
CA LEU A 97 6.23 5.56 -13.94
C LEU A 97 5.14 6.09 -12.98
N GLY A 98 5.19 7.38 -12.65
CA GLY A 98 4.28 8.06 -11.72
C GLY A 98 4.99 8.50 -10.45
N LEU A 99 4.39 8.23 -9.30
CA LEU A 99 4.98 8.54 -8.00
C LEU A 99 6.17 7.63 -7.74
N ALA A 100 7.29 8.23 -7.37
CA ALA A 100 8.53 7.55 -7.00
C ALA A 100 8.89 7.91 -5.57
N PRO A 101 8.39 7.18 -4.56
CA PRO A 101 8.69 7.43 -3.15
C PRO A 101 10.19 7.46 -2.89
N ALA A 102 10.63 8.40 -2.05
CA ALA A 102 11.96 8.42 -1.44
C ALA A 102 11.88 7.93 0.00
N GLU A 103 10.83 8.34 0.71
CA GLU A 103 10.63 7.99 2.11
C GLU A 103 9.14 7.79 2.41
N PHE A 104 8.85 6.76 3.18
CA PHE A 104 7.56 6.53 3.82
C PHE A 104 7.76 6.39 5.33
N THR A 105 7.04 7.20 6.12
CA THR A 105 7.05 7.15 7.58
C THR A 105 5.65 6.85 8.11
N GLU A 106 5.55 5.86 8.99
CA GLU A 106 4.32 5.52 9.71
C GLU A 106 4.51 5.78 11.21
N LYS A 107 3.67 6.62 11.81
CA LYS A 107 3.63 6.89 13.24
C LYS A 107 2.28 6.46 13.81
N ARG A 108 2.29 5.54 14.75
CA ARG A 108 1.12 5.11 15.50
C ARG A 108 1.18 5.66 16.92
N MET A 109 0.02 5.87 17.51
CA MET A 109 -0.08 6.29 18.90
C MET A 109 0.75 5.39 19.81
N ARG A 110 1.58 6.00 20.67
CA ARG A 110 2.45 5.32 21.65
C ARG A 110 3.46 4.31 21.06
N LYS A 111 3.78 4.43 19.76
CA LYS A 111 4.84 3.66 19.11
C LYS A 111 5.86 4.62 18.50
N ASP A 112 7.10 4.19 18.39
CA ASP A 112 8.09 4.96 17.65
C ASP A 112 7.75 4.97 16.15
N PRO A 113 8.12 6.03 15.43
CA PRO A 113 7.95 6.09 13.99
C PRO A 113 8.76 4.97 13.32
N THR A 114 8.21 4.44 12.25
CA THR A 114 8.90 3.48 11.39
C THR A 114 9.08 4.09 10.01
N THR A 115 10.20 3.79 9.35
CA THR A 115 10.53 4.36 8.06
C THR A 115 10.88 3.27 7.06
N ALA A 116 10.32 3.39 5.84
CA ALA A 116 10.81 2.69 4.66
C ALA A 116 11.52 3.72 3.77
N THR A 117 12.78 3.45 3.43
CA THR A 117 13.62 4.31 2.61
C THR A 117 13.85 3.69 1.26
N PHE A 118 13.50 4.42 0.20
CA PHE A 118 13.68 4.02 -1.20
C PHE A 118 14.94 4.68 -1.75
N ASP A 119 16.08 4.10 -1.46
CA ASP A 119 17.37 4.57 -1.95
C ASP A 119 17.50 4.27 -3.44
N ARG A 120 17.21 5.28 -4.27
CA ARG A 120 17.22 5.14 -5.74
C ARG A 120 18.63 5.01 -6.29
N GLU A 121 19.62 5.60 -5.64
CA GLU A 121 21.03 5.53 -6.04
C GLU A 121 21.58 4.12 -5.78
N ALA A 122 21.40 3.61 -4.57
CA ALA A 122 21.78 2.24 -4.22
C ALA A 122 20.80 1.17 -4.79
N ARG A 123 19.69 1.59 -5.41
CA ARG A 123 18.60 0.72 -5.89
C ARG A 123 18.10 -0.25 -4.84
N ALA A 124 17.88 0.24 -3.62
CA ALA A 124 17.53 -0.57 -2.48
C ALA A 124 16.40 0.04 -1.65
N LEU A 125 15.37 -0.76 -1.36
CA LEU A 125 14.35 -0.44 -0.36
C LEU A 125 14.76 -1.04 0.97
N ARG A 126 14.81 -0.22 2.02
CA ARG A 126 15.23 -0.57 3.38
C ARG A 126 14.18 -0.15 4.40
N PHE A 127 14.18 -0.78 5.57
CA PHE A 127 13.21 -0.54 6.64
C PHE A 127 13.93 -0.30 7.97
N SER A 128 13.42 0.62 8.78
CA SER A 128 13.94 0.85 10.12
C SER A 128 13.68 -0.31 11.10
N GLU A 129 12.60 -1.07 10.88
CA GLU A 129 12.19 -2.18 11.74
C GLU A 129 12.45 -3.58 11.16
N SER A 130 13.19 -3.68 10.07
CA SER A 130 13.49 -4.96 9.43
C SER A 130 14.85 -4.93 8.75
N LYS A 131 15.55 -6.06 8.76
CA LYS A 131 16.79 -6.25 8.00
C LYS A 131 16.54 -6.62 6.52
N GLN A 132 15.29 -6.76 6.13
CA GLN A 132 14.95 -7.07 4.74
C GLN A 132 15.34 -5.91 3.82
N VAL A 133 15.85 -6.26 2.66
CA VAL A 133 16.23 -5.32 1.60
C VAL A 133 15.66 -5.84 0.29
N TYR A 134 14.98 -4.97 -0.45
CA TYR A 134 14.43 -5.31 -1.75
C TYR A 134 15.08 -4.46 -2.84
N PRO A 135 15.36 -5.03 -4.02
CA PRO A 135 15.87 -4.26 -5.15
C PRO A 135 14.77 -3.33 -5.69
N LEU A 136 15.13 -2.07 -5.95
CA LEU A 136 14.26 -1.13 -6.65
C LEU A 136 14.39 -1.30 -8.17
N LYS A 137 13.27 -1.51 -8.84
CA LYS A 137 13.16 -1.68 -10.30
C LYS A 137 12.39 -0.55 -10.98
N GLY A 138 11.79 0.35 -10.18
CA GLY A 138 10.95 1.48 -10.58
C GLY A 138 9.45 1.19 -10.41
N GLY A 139 8.69 2.25 -10.08
CA GLY A 139 7.24 2.18 -9.88
C GLY A 139 6.79 1.59 -8.55
N GLU A 140 7.74 1.31 -7.63
CA GLU A 140 7.42 0.89 -6.26
C GLU A 140 6.67 2.00 -5.52
N GLN A 141 5.73 1.59 -4.70
CA GLN A 141 4.89 2.46 -3.89
C GLN A 141 5.04 2.12 -2.40
N ASP A 142 4.50 2.96 -1.55
CA ASP A 142 4.23 2.67 -0.14
C ASP A 142 2.71 2.68 0.15
N ARG A 143 2.33 2.37 1.39
CA ARG A 143 0.92 2.28 1.80
C ARG A 143 0.12 3.57 1.66
N VAL A 144 0.78 4.72 1.60
CA VAL A 144 0.13 6.02 1.45
C VAL A 144 0.14 6.47 -0.02
N SER A 145 1.30 6.38 -0.67
CA SER A 145 1.45 6.79 -2.08
C SER A 145 0.61 5.94 -3.03
N ILE A 146 0.38 4.66 -2.72
CA ILE A 146 -0.36 3.74 -3.59
C ILE A 146 -1.78 4.23 -3.94
N THR A 147 -2.48 4.84 -2.98
CA THR A 147 -3.83 5.37 -3.23
C THR A 147 -3.80 6.50 -4.27
N TRP A 148 -2.80 7.36 -4.20
CA TRP A 148 -2.60 8.48 -5.12
C TRP A 148 -2.07 8.03 -6.48
N GLN A 149 -1.18 7.05 -6.50
CA GLN A 149 -0.73 6.41 -7.74
C GLN A 149 -1.88 5.70 -8.46
N LEU A 150 -2.76 5.03 -7.71
CA LEU A 150 -3.96 4.39 -8.26
C LEU A 150 -4.93 5.43 -8.85
N ALA A 151 -5.16 6.53 -8.14
CA ALA A 151 -5.97 7.65 -8.64
C ALA A 151 -5.36 8.27 -9.91
N ALA A 152 -4.05 8.47 -9.94
CA ALA A 152 -3.35 8.99 -11.11
C ALA A 152 -3.43 8.05 -12.32
N VAL A 153 -3.29 6.75 -12.10
CA VAL A 153 -3.43 5.74 -13.17
C VAL A 153 -4.88 5.67 -13.65
N ALA A 154 -5.87 5.71 -12.76
CA ALA A 154 -7.28 5.72 -13.12
C ALA A 154 -7.62 6.92 -14.02
N ARG A 155 -7.15 8.11 -13.63
CA ARG A 155 -7.32 9.37 -14.37
C ARG A 155 -6.65 9.30 -15.76
N GLY A 156 -5.42 8.82 -15.83
CA GLY A 156 -4.66 8.74 -17.08
C GLY A 156 -5.07 7.59 -18.00
N ALA A 157 -5.61 6.50 -17.48
CA ALA A 157 -6.01 5.34 -18.25
C ALA A 157 -7.38 5.52 -18.95
N GLY A 158 -8.26 6.41 -18.42
CA GLY A 158 -9.60 6.66 -18.98
C GLY A 158 -10.41 5.36 -19.08
N GLU A 159 -10.96 5.08 -20.24
CA GLU A 159 -11.82 3.91 -20.50
C GLU A 159 -11.16 2.54 -20.23
N ARG A 160 -9.84 2.49 -20.12
CA ARG A 160 -9.13 1.26 -19.76
C ARG A 160 -9.23 0.92 -18.27
N PHE A 161 -9.57 1.92 -17.42
CA PHE A 161 -9.80 1.72 -15.98
C PHE A 161 -11.27 1.34 -15.76
N LYS A 162 -11.61 0.09 -16.04
CA LYS A 162 -12.99 -0.42 -16.06
C LYS A 162 -13.12 -1.75 -15.31
N PRO A 163 -14.33 -2.13 -14.90
CA PRO A 163 -14.58 -3.38 -14.19
C PRO A 163 -13.91 -4.59 -14.84
N GLY A 164 -13.28 -5.42 -14.01
CA GLY A 164 -12.53 -6.62 -14.41
C GLY A 164 -11.05 -6.38 -14.70
N THR A 165 -10.59 -5.13 -14.86
CA THR A 165 -9.15 -4.84 -15.07
C THR A 165 -8.36 -4.91 -13.78
N GLU A 166 -7.09 -5.35 -13.88
CA GLU A 166 -6.17 -5.55 -12.75
C GLU A 166 -4.93 -4.68 -12.90
N TRP A 167 -4.48 -4.13 -11.77
CA TRP A 167 -3.41 -3.15 -11.69
C TRP A 167 -2.43 -3.54 -10.58
N PRO A 168 -1.34 -4.28 -10.91
CA PRO A 168 -0.33 -4.69 -9.94
C PRO A 168 0.64 -3.56 -9.61
N PHE A 169 1.03 -3.46 -8.32
CA PHE A 169 2.07 -2.57 -7.81
C PHE A 169 2.89 -3.27 -6.73
N PHE A 170 4.16 -2.97 -6.62
CA PHE A 170 4.98 -3.40 -5.51
C PHE A 170 4.89 -2.36 -4.40
N VAL A 171 4.43 -2.76 -3.22
CA VAL A 171 4.06 -1.84 -2.15
C VAL A 171 4.83 -2.14 -0.88
N ALA A 172 5.57 -1.14 -0.38
CA ALA A 172 6.26 -1.17 0.88
C ALA A 172 5.30 -0.92 2.06
N GLY A 173 5.38 -1.78 3.05
CA GLY A 173 4.80 -1.59 4.36
C GLY A 173 5.83 -1.07 5.36
N ARG A 174 5.64 -1.42 6.64
CA ARG A 174 6.54 -1.07 7.74
C ARG A 174 7.85 -1.85 7.77
N ARG A 175 7.82 -3.12 7.36
CA ARG A 175 8.88 -4.11 7.57
C ARG A 175 9.23 -4.90 6.33
N ASP A 176 8.31 -4.94 5.38
CA ASP A 176 8.31 -5.77 4.19
C ASP A 176 7.72 -5.02 3.01
N ALA A 177 7.86 -5.61 1.84
CA ALA A 177 7.20 -5.15 0.64
C ALA A 177 6.67 -6.36 -0.13
N GLU A 178 5.51 -6.20 -0.75
CA GLU A 178 4.84 -7.27 -1.50
C GLU A 178 4.09 -6.70 -2.71
N THR A 179 3.78 -7.56 -3.66
CA THR A 179 2.94 -7.16 -4.81
C THR A 179 1.47 -7.12 -4.39
N TRP A 180 0.87 -5.94 -4.54
CA TRP A 180 -0.57 -5.73 -4.42
C TRP A 180 -1.19 -5.66 -5.80
N VAL A 181 -2.23 -6.45 -6.03
CA VAL A 181 -3.01 -6.39 -7.26
C VAL A 181 -4.34 -5.71 -6.94
N PHE A 182 -4.59 -4.57 -7.56
CA PHE A 182 -5.86 -3.87 -7.45
C PHE A 182 -6.77 -4.23 -8.62
N LYS A 183 -7.96 -4.72 -8.33
CA LYS A 183 -8.98 -5.03 -9.32
C LYS A 183 -10.07 -3.98 -9.31
N VAL A 184 -10.41 -3.46 -10.47
CA VAL A 184 -11.59 -2.60 -10.62
C VAL A 184 -12.82 -3.50 -10.56
N ILE A 185 -13.70 -3.24 -9.59
CA ILE A 185 -14.86 -4.10 -9.30
C ILE A 185 -16.11 -3.61 -10.03
N LYS A 186 -16.50 -2.36 -9.79
CA LYS A 186 -17.74 -1.77 -10.33
C LYS A 186 -17.74 -0.26 -10.21
N ARG A 187 -18.73 0.37 -10.86
CA ARG A 187 -19.14 1.75 -10.55
C ARG A 187 -20.36 1.70 -9.65
N GLU A 188 -20.41 2.56 -8.66
CA GLU A 188 -21.56 2.69 -7.77
C GLU A 188 -21.67 4.09 -7.18
N LYS A 189 -22.82 4.41 -6.64
CA LYS A 189 -23.07 5.66 -5.92
C LYS A 189 -22.69 5.50 -4.46
N VAL A 190 -21.97 6.47 -3.94
CA VAL A 190 -21.48 6.52 -2.55
C VAL A 190 -21.98 7.79 -1.88
N GLN A 191 -22.57 7.66 -0.71
CA GLN A 191 -22.93 8.82 0.12
C GLN A 191 -21.69 9.39 0.77
N THR A 192 -21.48 10.69 0.60
CA THR A 192 -20.34 11.44 1.12
C THR A 192 -20.81 12.76 1.69
N GLY A 193 -19.92 13.55 2.30
CA GLY A 193 -20.20 14.93 2.68
C GLY A 193 -20.42 15.87 1.49
N LEU A 194 -20.05 15.45 0.27
CA LEU A 194 -20.33 16.18 -0.98
C LEU A 194 -21.69 15.81 -1.59
N GLY A 195 -22.48 14.97 -0.90
CA GLY A 195 -23.70 14.36 -1.42
C GLY A 195 -23.45 12.96 -1.99
N GLU A 196 -24.41 12.48 -2.81
CA GLU A 196 -24.27 11.22 -3.54
C GLU A 196 -23.29 11.39 -4.71
N VAL A 197 -22.21 10.63 -4.69
CA VAL A 197 -21.12 10.70 -5.68
C VAL A 197 -20.98 9.38 -6.41
N GLU A 198 -20.91 9.41 -7.74
CA GLU A 198 -20.55 8.24 -8.52
C GLU A 198 -19.04 7.94 -8.38
N ALA A 199 -18.71 6.72 -7.97
CA ALA A 199 -17.34 6.29 -7.76
C ALA A 199 -17.05 4.91 -8.35
N VAL A 200 -15.78 4.68 -8.64
CA VAL A 200 -15.24 3.40 -9.11
C VAL A 200 -14.66 2.68 -7.90
N LEU A 201 -15.25 1.55 -7.53
CA LEU A 201 -14.72 0.67 -6.50
C LEU A 201 -13.54 -0.13 -7.04
N VAL A 202 -12.43 -0.01 -6.35
CA VAL A 202 -11.20 -0.77 -6.59
C VAL A 202 -10.85 -1.54 -5.32
N SER A 203 -10.60 -2.84 -5.45
CA SER A 203 -10.28 -3.71 -4.31
C SER A 203 -8.92 -4.37 -4.50
N ARG A 204 -8.09 -4.35 -3.46
CA ARG A 204 -6.88 -5.14 -3.42
C ARG A 204 -7.26 -6.62 -3.37
N GLN A 205 -6.71 -7.41 -4.27
CA GLN A 205 -6.90 -8.85 -4.27
C GLN A 205 -6.22 -9.47 -3.04
N PRO A 206 -6.84 -10.49 -2.42
CA PRO A 206 -6.25 -11.16 -1.27
C PRO A 206 -4.88 -11.77 -1.61
N VAL A 207 -3.93 -11.64 -0.69
CA VAL A 207 -2.66 -12.38 -0.73
C VAL A 207 -2.86 -13.71 -0.01
N ALA A 208 -2.20 -14.77 -0.47
CA ALA A 208 -2.44 -16.15 -0.02
C ALA A 208 -2.46 -16.32 1.51
N ASP A 209 -1.56 -15.63 2.21
CA ASP A 209 -1.41 -15.73 3.68
C ASP A 209 -2.23 -14.67 4.46
N LYS A 210 -2.93 -13.77 3.74
CA LYS A 210 -3.66 -12.64 4.31
C LYS A 210 -5.06 -12.52 3.71
N LYS A 211 -5.75 -13.64 3.56
CA LYS A 211 -7.06 -13.73 2.87
C LYS A 211 -8.15 -12.87 3.52
N ASP A 212 -8.04 -12.62 4.81
CA ASP A 212 -9.00 -11.81 5.56
C ASP A 212 -8.75 -10.31 5.49
N GLN A 213 -7.63 -9.89 4.85
CA GLN A 213 -7.33 -8.48 4.69
C GLN A 213 -7.98 -7.91 3.44
N VAL A 214 -8.84 -6.94 3.66
CA VAL A 214 -9.54 -6.20 2.59
C VAL A 214 -9.05 -4.76 2.59
N LEU A 215 -8.71 -4.25 1.41
CA LEU A 215 -8.48 -2.83 1.17
C LEU A 215 -9.27 -2.42 -0.07
N GLU A 216 -10.21 -1.53 0.12
CA GLU A 216 -11.08 -1.00 -0.92
C GLU A 216 -10.97 0.51 -0.99
N VAL A 217 -10.93 1.03 -2.20
CA VAL A 217 -10.85 2.45 -2.49
C VAL A 217 -11.91 2.80 -3.51
N TRP A 218 -12.69 3.83 -3.23
CA TRP A 218 -13.67 4.41 -4.15
C TRP A 218 -13.11 5.69 -4.72
N LEU A 219 -12.82 5.68 -6.01
CA LEU A 219 -12.28 6.82 -6.75
C LEU A 219 -13.39 7.51 -7.52
N ALA A 220 -13.54 8.83 -7.38
CA ALA A 220 -14.64 9.59 -7.97
C ALA A 220 -14.21 10.35 -9.25
N PRO A 221 -14.57 9.89 -10.47
CA PRO A 221 -14.13 10.50 -11.71
C PRO A 221 -14.53 11.98 -11.85
N GLN A 222 -15.73 12.36 -11.39
CA GLN A 222 -16.24 13.74 -11.46
C GLN A 222 -15.62 14.67 -10.40
N HIS A 223 -14.89 14.09 -9.43
CA HIS A 223 -14.16 14.82 -8.39
C HIS A 223 -12.66 14.57 -8.50
N GLU A 224 -12.07 14.81 -9.67
CA GLU A 224 -10.64 14.71 -9.94
C GLU A 224 -10.04 13.32 -9.63
N TRP A 225 -10.86 12.28 -9.58
CA TRP A 225 -10.49 10.93 -9.15
C TRP A 225 -10.00 10.86 -7.70
N TYR A 226 -10.35 11.82 -6.85
CA TYR A 226 -10.04 11.73 -5.43
C TYR A 226 -10.67 10.49 -4.81
N PRO A 227 -9.98 9.87 -3.84
CA PRO A 227 -10.55 8.79 -3.05
C PRO A 227 -11.66 9.34 -2.14
N VAL A 228 -12.92 9.04 -2.45
CA VAL A 228 -14.08 9.53 -1.69
C VAL A 228 -14.50 8.61 -0.56
N LYS A 229 -14.02 7.37 -0.61
CA LYS A 229 -14.21 6.40 0.46
C LYS A 229 -13.06 5.39 0.44
N LEU A 230 -12.61 4.98 1.63
CA LEU A 230 -11.65 3.90 1.84
C LEU A 230 -12.21 2.95 2.89
N ARG A 231 -12.00 1.66 2.72
CA ARG A 231 -12.30 0.63 3.69
C ARG A 231 -11.13 -0.32 3.84
N TYR A 232 -10.68 -0.50 5.06
CA TYR A 232 -9.75 -1.54 5.44
C TYR A 232 -10.42 -2.49 6.44
N ALA A 233 -10.19 -3.78 6.29
CA ALA A 233 -10.59 -4.78 7.27
C ALA A 233 -9.51 -5.86 7.39
N ASP A 234 -9.35 -6.40 8.60
CA ASP A 234 -8.53 -7.58 8.91
C ASP A 234 -9.38 -8.58 9.69
N GLY A 235 -10.20 -9.30 8.94
CA GLY A 235 -11.23 -10.17 9.48
C GLY A 235 -12.14 -9.42 10.45
N ASP A 236 -12.42 -10.06 11.59
CA ASP A 236 -13.23 -9.48 12.67
C ASP A 236 -12.42 -8.62 13.67
N LYS A 237 -11.08 -8.56 13.48
CA LYS A 237 -10.17 -7.89 14.42
C LYS A 237 -10.19 -6.38 14.29
N GLU A 238 -10.23 -5.91 13.07
CA GLU A 238 -10.14 -4.49 12.76
C GLU A 238 -10.94 -4.17 11.50
N GLN A 239 -11.73 -3.11 11.57
CA GLN A 239 -12.41 -2.52 10.42
C GLN A 239 -12.25 -1.01 10.52
N ILE A 240 -11.84 -0.37 9.44
CA ILE A 240 -11.69 1.07 9.34
C ILE A 240 -12.38 1.52 8.06
N GLU A 241 -13.27 2.48 8.18
CA GLU A 241 -13.91 3.14 7.06
C GLU A 241 -13.67 4.65 7.16
N GLN A 242 -13.27 5.24 6.06
CA GLN A 242 -13.10 6.69 5.89
C GLN A 242 -14.02 7.13 4.76
N THR A 243 -14.93 8.06 5.05
CA THR A 243 -15.85 8.63 4.07
C THR A 243 -15.57 10.13 3.92
N LEU A 244 -15.37 10.60 2.71
CA LEU A 244 -15.04 12.00 2.42
C LEU A 244 -16.13 12.93 2.92
N LYS A 245 -15.73 13.97 3.65
CA LYS A 245 -16.59 15.01 4.18
C LYS A 245 -16.46 16.30 3.36
N THR A 246 -15.24 16.77 3.16
CA THR A 246 -14.95 17.98 2.38
C THR A 246 -13.62 17.86 1.65
N VAL A 247 -13.48 18.64 0.57
CA VAL A 247 -12.24 18.86 -0.17
C VAL A 247 -11.95 20.35 -0.18
N THR A 248 -10.74 20.73 0.20
CA THR A 248 -10.23 22.10 0.12
C THR A 248 -9.06 22.12 -0.84
N LYS A 249 -9.10 23.01 -1.83
CA LYS A 249 -7.96 23.25 -2.74
C LYS A 249 -7.06 24.32 -2.09
N PRO A 250 -5.72 24.16 -2.17
CA PRO A 250 -4.76 25.17 -1.64
C PRO A 250 -4.80 26.46 -2.45
#